data_ca5b21cb63c1edb3620c2bc8989d7836
#
_entry.id   ca5b21cb63c1edb3620c2bc8989d7836
#
_cell.length_a   1.000
_cell.length_b   1.000
_cell.length_c   1.000
_cell.angle_alpha   90.00
_cell.angle_beta   90.00
_cell.angle_gamma   90.00
#
_symmetry.space_group_name_H-M   'P 1'
#
loop_
_entity.id
_entity.type
_entity.pdbx_description
1 polymer ?
#
loop_
_entity_poly.entity_id
_entity_poly.type
_entity_poly.pdbx_seq_one_letter_code
_entity_poly.pdbx_strand_id
1 'polypeptide(L)'
;MTTTTTAETVEIKVWDKDEIKAVLGRSDVFVTRSVVKMLERQTSDEARGGYTHEANSVGFSAFDAEFLTSIANQIIDGRNLSVKQIASARKSMLRYAGQITDIANVNVTVEQIKAHREEKRIAKRDAKREAKKLA
;
A
#
# COMPACT_ATOMS: atom_id res chain seq x y z
N MET A 1 27.66 -14.80 12.92
CA MET A 1 26.96 -15.22 13.23
C MET A 1 25.84 -14.74 13.80
N THR A 2 25.45 -14.05 14.09
CA THR A 2 24.48 -13.42 14.75
C THR A 2 23.33 -12.91 13.98
N THR A 3 23.41 -12.88 12.69
CA THR A 3 22.34 -12.37 11.86
C THR A 3 21.07 -13.16 11.96
N THR A 4 21.18 -14.45 12.24
CA THR A 4 19.99 -15.26 12.40
C THR A 4 19.16 -14.83 13.57
N THR A 5 19.80 -14.49 14.64
CA THR A 5 19.11 -14.03 15.84
C THR A 5 18.30 -12.78 15.56
N THR A 6 18.86 -11.88 14.77
CA THR A 6 18.18 -10.65 14.42
C THR A 6 16.90 -10.95 13.65
N ALA A 7 16.94 -11.88 12.73
CA ALA A 7 15.77 -12.24 11.96
C ALA A 7 14.64 -12.77 12.84
N GLU A 8 14.99 -13.51 13.90
CA GLU A 8 14.00 -14.06 14.80
C GLU A 8 13.30 -13.02 15.64
N THR A 9 13.97 -11.91 15.90
CA THR A 9 13.41 -10.87 16.76
C THR A 9 12.71 -9.76 16.00
N VAL A 10 12.74 -9.78 14.69
CA VAL A 10 12.09 -8.76 13.88
C VAL A 10 10.57 -8.86 14.02
N GLU A 11 9.95 -7.78 14.42
CA GLU A 11 8.50 -7.71 14.49
C GLU A 11 7.95 -7.37 13.13
N ILE A 12 6.88 -8.07 12.75
CA ILE A 12 6.20 -7.80 11.48
C ILE A 12 5.25 -6.64 11.71
N LYS A 13 5.47 -5.57 10.99
CA LYS A 13 4.59 -4.41 11.07
C LYS A 13 3.31 -4.65 10.29
N VAL A 14 2.18 -4.34 10.90
CA VAL A 14 0.89 -4.34 10.23
C VAL A 14 0.62 -2.91 9.76
N TRP A 15 0.40 -2.75 8.45
CA TRP A 15 0.13 -1.44 7.87
C TRP A 15 -1.36 -1.15 7.84
N ASP A 16 -1.71 0.10 8.05
CA ASP A 16 -3.07 0.59 7.92
C ASP A 16 -3.22 1.43 6.67
N LYS A 17 -4.43 1.51 6.17
CA LYS A 17 -4.74 2.35 5.02
C LYS A 17 -4.35 3.82 5.25
N ASP A 18 -4.60 4.33 6.45
CA ASP A 18 -4.26 5.72 6.79
C ASP A 18 -2.75 5.95 6.78
N GLU A 19 -1.98 4.99 7.26
CA GLU A 19 -0.51 5.07 7.23
C GLU A 19 -0.01 5.06 5.78
N ILE A 20 -0.61 4.22 4.95
CA ILE A 20 -0.25 4.15 3.52
C ILE A 20 -0.52 5.50 2.85
N LYS A 21 -1.66 6.10 3.12
CA LYS A 21 -1.99 7.43 2.57
C LYS A 21 -0.99 8.49 3.03
N ALA A 22 -0.60 8.43 4.29
CA ALA A 22 0.37 9.40 4.84
C ALA A 22 1.73 9.26 4.16
N VAL A 23 2.20 8.03 3.96
CA VAL A 23 3.50 7.80 3.31
C VAL A 23 3.43 8.21 1.83
N LEU A 24 2.33 7.90 1.15
CA LEU A 24 2.13 8.35 -0.23
C LEU A 24 2.21 9.86 -0.35
N GLY A 25 1.71 10.57 0.65
CA GLY A 25 1.70 12.03 0.65
C GLY A 25 3.06 12.67 0.86
N ARG A 26 4.02 11.94 1.43
CA ARG A 26 5.32 12.53 1.77
C ARG A 26 6.53 11.89 1.08
N SER A 27 6.38 10.75 0.44
CA SER A 27 7.52 10.03 -0.15
C SER A 27 7.30 9.76 -1.62
N ASP A 28 8.11 10.38 -2.47
CA ASP A 28 8.10 10.13 -3.91
C ASP A 28 8.54 8.70 -4.21
N VAL A 29 9.52 8.21 -3.47
CA VAL A 29 10.02 6.83 -3.62
C VAL A 29 8.90 5.83 -3.36
N PHE A 30 8.10 6.08 -2.33
CA PHE A 30 6.98 5.20 -2.02
C PHE A 30 5.93 5.22 -3.12
N VAL A 31 5.67 6.39 -3.70
CA VAL A 31 4.74 6.52 -4.83
C VAL A 31 5.22 5.67 -6.00
N THR A 32 6.48 5.81 -6.40
CA THR A 32 7.02 5.08 -7.54
C THR A 32 7.03 3.57 -7.30
N ARG A 33 7.43 3.15 -6.12
CA ARG A 33 7.41 1.71 -5.76
C ARG A 33 6.00 1.14 -5.78
N SER A 34 5.04 1.91 -5.29
CA SER A 34 3.65 1.48 -5.25
C SER A 34 3.07 1.28 -6.64
N VAL A 35 3.39 2.18 -7.57
CA VAL A 35 2.92 2.06 -8.95
C VAL A 35 3.44 0.76 -9.57
N VAL A 36 4.73 0.50 -9.42
CA VAL A 36 5.34 -0.72 -9.97
C VAL A 36 4.76 -1.98 -9.32
N LYS A 37 4.58 -1.98 -8.01
CA LYS A 37 4.00 -3.12 -7.30
C LYS A 37 2.57 -3.40 -7.73
N MET A 38 1.79 -2.36 -7.97
CA MET A 38 0.42 -2.52 -8.46
C MET A 38 0.41 -3.15 -9.85
N LEU A 39 1.33 -2.72 -10.72
CA LEU A 39 1.43 -3.29 -12.06
C LEU A 39 1.83 -4.77 -11.99
N GLU A 40 2.80 -5.11 -11.16
CA GLU A 40 3.23 -6.49 -10.97
C GLU A 40 2.07 -7.38 -10.50
N ARG A 41 1.30 -6.88 -9.56
CA ARG A 41 0.15 -7.60 -9.01
C ARG A 41 -0.91 -7.82 -10.09
N GLN A 42 -1.20 -6.79 -10.88
CA GLN A 42 -2.15 -6.86 -11.97
C GLN A 42 -1.72 -7.89 -13.01
N THR A 43 -0.46 -7.85 -13.43
CA THR A 43 0.09 -8.76 -14.41
C THR A 43 0.03 -10.20 -13.93
N SER A 44 0.36 -10.46 -12.67
CA SER A 44 0.28 -11.79 -12.09
C SER A 44 -1.15 -12.31 -12.05
N ASP A 45 -2.10 -11.45 -11.73
CA ASP A 45 -3.50 -11.83 -11.69
C ASP A 45 -4.02 -12.15 -13.09
N GLU A 46 -3.68 -11.33 -14.06
CA GLU A 46 -4.06 -11.54 -15.46
C GLU A 46 -3.48 -12.86 -16.01
N ALA A 47 -2.23 -13.13 -15.67
CA ALA A 47 -1.57 -14.36 -16.10
C ALA A 47 -2.26 -15.60 -15.55
N ARG A 48 -2.72 -15.54 -14.32
CA ARG A 48 -3.43 -16.68 -13.70
C ARG A 48 -4.83 -16.84 -14.22
N GLY A 49 -5.54 -15.74 -14.41
CA GLY A 49 -6.92 -15.75 -14.84
C GLY A 49 -7.13 -15.84 -16.34
N GLY A 50 -6.09 -15.53 -17.11
CA GLY A 50 -6.17 -15.49 -18.57
C GLY A 50 -6.86 -14.27 -19.13
N TYR A 51 -7.36 -13.40 -18.29
CA TYR A 51 -8.00 -12.14 -18.70
C TYR A 51 -8.15 -11.22 -17.49
N THR A 52 -8.43 -9.96 -17.78
CA THR A 52 -8.58 -8.95 -16.74
C THR A 52 -9.94 -9.06 -16.08
N HIS A 53 -9.94 -9.04 -14.74
CA HIS A 53 -11.16 -9.08 -13.99
C HIS A 53 -11.33 -7.78 -13.21
N GLU A 54 -12.19 -6.92 -13.67
CA GLU A 54 -12.48 -5.68 -12.96
C GLU A 54 -13.12 -5.95 -11.61
N ALA A 55 -13.89 -7.00 -11.51
CA ALA A 55 -14.65 -7.32 -10.32
C ALA A 55 -13.79 -7.72 -9.12
N ASN A 56 -12.55 -8.16 -9.33
CA ASN A 56 -11.70 -8.61 -8.23
C ASN A 56 -10.87 -7.51 -7.60
N SER A 57 -10.98 -6.30 -8.09
CA SER A 57 -10.29 -5.13 -7.53
C SER A 57 -8.77 -5.28 -7.42
N VAL A 58 -8.16 -6.01 -8.36
CA VAL A 58 -6.72 -6.17 -8.40
C VAL A 58 -6.15 -5.31 -9.53
N GLY A 59 -5.15 -4.50 -9.18
CA GLY A 59 -4.49 -3.63 -10.14
C GLY A 59 -5.24 -2.34 -10.39
N PHE A 60 -4.90 -1.67 -11.49
CA PHE A 60 -5.48 -0.37 -11.82
C PHE A 60 -6.87 -0.52 -12.43
N SER A 61 -7.74 0.45 -12.15
CA SER A 61 -9.02 0.50 -12.83
C SER A 61 -8.81 0.84 -14.30
N ALA A 62 -9.80 0.54 -15.13
CA ALA A 62 -9.70 0.83 -16.56
C ALA A 62 -9.38 2.31 -16.83
N PHE A 63 -9.91 3.20 -16.01
CA PHE A 63 -9.69 4.64 -16.14
C PHE A 63 -8.22 5.02 -15.94
N ASP A 64 -7.55 4.40 -14.97
CA ASP A 64 -6.17 4.74 -14.63
C ASP A 64 -5.12 3.87 -15.33
N ALA A 65 -5.54 2.74 -15.89
CA ALA A 65 -4.61 1.72 -16.36
C ALA A 65 -3.58 2.24 -17.37
N GLU A 66 -4.01 2.98 -18.36
CA GLU A 66 -3.12 3.47 -19.39
C GLU A 66 -2.06 4.41 -18.82
N PHE A 67 -2.47 5.38 -18.04
CA PHE A 67 -1.56 6.35 -17.45
C PHE A 67 -0.59 5.70 -16.46
N LEU A 68 -1.10 4.94 -15.52
CA LEU A 68 -0.27 4.35 -14.47
C LEU A 68 0.65 3.25 -14.99
N THR A 69 0.20 2.50 -16.00
CA THR A 69 1.07 1.51 -16.66
C THR A 69 2.22 2.21 -17.36
N SER A 70 1.95 3.34 -18.02
CA SER A 70 2.99 4.14 -18.66
C SER A 70 4.01 4.65 -17.65
N ILE A 71 3.51 5.15 -16.50
CA ILE A 71 4.38 5.61 -15.41
C ILE A 71 5.25 4.45 -14.87
N ALA A 72 4.64 3.29 -14.64
CA ALA A 72 5.37 2.12 -14.17
C ALA A 72 6.48 1.70 -15.13
N ASN A 73 6.18 1.70 -16.42
CA ASN A 73 7.16 1.33 -17.43
C ASN A 73 8.34 2.31 -17.50
N GLN A 74 8.07 3.60 -17.33
CA GLN A 74 9.15 4.60 -17.26
C GLN A 74 10.06 4.33 -16.07
N ILE A 75 9.49 4.00 -14.92
CA ILE A 75 10.25 3.68 -13.70
C ILE A 75 11.10 2.43 -13.93
N ILE A 76 10.51 1.39 -14.49
CA ILE A 76 11.21 0.13 -14.78
C ILE A 76 12.36 0.35 -15.74
N ASP A 77 12.18 1.23 -16.72
CA ASP A 77 13.23 1.57 -17.68
C ASP A 77 14.32 2.47 -17.11
N GLY A 78 14.20 2.85 -15.84
CA GLY A 78 15.20 3.69 -15.19
C GLY A 78 15.07 5.18 -15.50
N ARG A 79 13.95 5.60 -16.05
CA ARG A 79 13.73 7.02 -16.35
C ARG A 79 13.21 7.75 -15.12
N ASN A 80 13.63 8.99 -14.99
CA ASN A 80 13.11 9.83 -13.91
C ASN A 80 11.77 10.42 -14.30
N LEU A 81 10.86 10.46 -13.36
CA LEU A 81 9.56 11.07 -13.58
C LEU A 81 9.65 12.59 -13.36
N SER A 82 8.85 13.34 -14.10
CA SER A 82 8.75 14.78 -13.87
C SER A 82 7.96 15.04 -12.60
N VAL A 83 8.06 16.26 -12.08
CA VAL A 83 7.31 16.68 -10.88
C VAL A 83 5.81 16.49 -11.12
N LYS A 84 5.33 16.84 -12.30
CA LYS A 84 3.91 16.68 -12.65
C LYS A 84 3.48 15.22 -12.69
N GLN A 85 4.34 14.37 -13.23
CA GLN A 85 4.06 12.93 -13.29
C GLN A 85 3.96 12.33 -11.89
N ILE A 86 4.87 12.70 -11.01
CA ILE A 86 4.84 12.23 -9.62
C ILE A 86 3.58 12.73 -8.90
N ALA A 87 3.24 14.00 -9.09
CA ALA A 87 2.05 14.58 -8.46
C ALA A 87 0.78 13.88 -8.92
N SER A 88 0.67 13.62 -10.23
CA SER A 88 -0.48 12.92 -10.79
C SER A 88 -0.55 11.47 -10.32
N ALA A 89 0.59 10.79 -10.30
CA ALA A 89 0.67 9.41 -9.83
C ALA A 89 0.31 9.32 -8.34
N ARG A 90 0.80 10.25 -7.53
CA ARG A 90 0.47 10.31 -6.11
C ARG A 90 -1.04 10.43 -5.90
N LYS A 91 -1.65 11.35 -6.61
CA LYS A 91 -3.10 11.56 -6.52
C LYS A 91 -3.87 10.29 -6.90
N SER A 92 -3.46 9.63 -7.98
CA SER A 92 -4.09 8.39 -8.41
C SER A 92 -3.88 7.27 -7.41
N MET A 93 -2.66 7.14 -6.88
CA MET A 93 -2.33 6.06 -5.95
C MET A 93 -3.07 6.15 -4.63
N LEU A 94 -3.49 7.34 -4.22
CA LEU A 94 -4.32 7.48 -3.02
C LEU A 94 -5.63 6.70 -3.13
N ARG A 95 -6.15 6.54 -4.34
CA ARG A 95 -7.36 5.75 -4.56
C ARG A 95 -7.11 4.25 -4.35
N TYR A 96 -5.87 3.82 -4.46
CA TYR A 96 -5.50 2.41 -4.32
C TYR A 96 -4.88 2.10 -2.96
N ALA A 97 -5.04 3.01 -1.99
CA ALA A 97 -4.46 2.82 -0.67
C ALA A 97 -4.86 1.47 -0.05
N GLY A 98 -6.09 1.02 -0.27
CA GLY A 98 -6.54 -0.28 0.21
C GLY A 98 -5.75 -1.45 -0.38
N GLN A 99 -5.55 -1.43 -1.70
CA GLN A 99 -4.76 -2.48 -2.36
C GLN A 99 -3.29 -2.41 -1.95
N ILE A 100 -2.74 -1.21 -1.81
CA ILE A 100 -1.36 -1.03 -1.35
C ILE A 100 -1.20 -1.58 0.07
N THR A 101 -2.19 -1.35 0.91
CA THR A 101 -2.19 -1.90 2.27
C THR A 101 -2.14 -3.43 2.23
N ASP A 102 -2.90 -4.06 1.35
CA ASP A 102 -2.89 -5.50 1.18
C ASP A 102 -1.52 -6.01 0.72
N ILE A 103 -0.89 -5.29 -0.20
CA ILE A 103 0.46 -5.62 -0.67
C ILE A 103 1.47 -5.49 0.48
N ALA A 104 1.37 -4.42 1.26
CA ALA A 104 2.28 -4.18 2.38
C ALA A 104 2.13 -5.25 3.46
N ASN A 105 0.93 -5.79 3.61
CA ASN A 105 0.63 -6.80 4.63
C ASN A 105 0.69 -8.23 4.10
N VAL A 106 1.31 -8.46 2.95
CA VAL A 106 1.31 -9.78 2.32
C VAL A 106 1.86 -10.88 3.21
N ASN A 107 2.80 -10.56 4.09
CA ASN A 107 3.40 -11.53 5.01
C ASN A 107 2.78 -11.50 6.41
N VAL A 108 1.69 -10.77 6.58
CA VAL A 108 1.02 -10.63 7.87
C VAL A 108 -0.15 -11.60 7.94
N THR A 109 -0.28 -12.32 9.05
CA THR A 109 -1.38 -13.28 9.20
C THR A 109 -2.69 -12.57 9.51
N VAL A 110 -3.79 -13.28 9.28
CA VAL A 110 -5.13 -12.75 9.59
C VAL A 110 -5.24 -12.42 11.08
N GLU A 111 -4.68 -13.27 11.93
CA GLU A 111 -4.68 -13.06 13.36
C GLU A 111 -3.94 -11.79 13.76
N GLN A 112 -2.80 -11.53 13.13
CA GLN A 112 -2.03 -10.31 13.38
C GLN A 112 -2.81 -9.08 12.96
N ILE A 113 -3.50 -9.13 11.84
CA ILE A 113 -4.32 -8.02 11.36
C ILE A 113 -5.48 -7.76 12.33
N LYS A 114 -6.14 -8.82 12.78
CA LYS A 114 -7.25 -8.69 13.74
C LYS A 114 -6.77 -8.09 15.05
N ALA A 115 -5.62 -8.55 15.55
CA ALA A 115 -5.05 -8.03 16.78
C ALA A 115 -4.72 -6.55 16.65
N HIS A 116 -4.14 -6.15 15.53
CA HIS A 116 -3.81 -4.76 15.27
C HIS A 116 -5.05 -3.87 15.24
N ARG A 117 -6.10 -4.33 14.57
CA ARG A 117 -7.37 -3.60 14.50
C ARG A 117 -7.99 -3.44 15.88
N GLU A 118 -7.91 -4.48 16.70
CA GLU A 118 -8.43 -4.43 18.07
C GLU A 118 -7.66 -3.45 18.93
N GLU A 119 -6.33 -3.48 18.84
CA GLU A 119 -5.49 -2.51 19.56
C GLU A 119 -5.82 -1.08 19.17
N LYS A 120 -6.00 -0.82 17.88
CA LYS A 120 -6.37 0.50 17.39
C LYS A 120 -7.73 0.93 17.91
N ARG A 121 -8.68 0.02 17.90
CA ARG A 121 -10.02 0.30 18.39
C ARG A 121 -10.01 0.67 19.88
N ILE A 122 -9.25 -0.09 20.67
CA ILE A 122 -9.12 0.17 22.10
C ILE A 122 -8.43 1.52 22.34
N ALA A 123 -7.35 1.78 21.64
CA ALA A 123 -6.61 3.04 21.78
C ALA A 123 -7.49 4.24 21.44
N LYS A 124 -8.30 4.12 20.39
CA LYS A 124 -9.21 5.18 19.98
C LYS A 124 -10.29 5.43 21.03
N ARG A 125 -10.83 4.35 21.60
CA ARG A 125 -11.84 4.44 22.66
C ARG A 125 -11.26 5.11 23.90
N ASP A 126 -10.05 4.71 24.29
CA ASP A 126 -9.39 5.27 25.47
C ASP A 126 -9.05 6.74 25.27
N ALA A 127 -8.61 7.12 24.08
CA ALA A 127 -8.34 8.50 23.75
C ALA A 127 -9.60 9.37 23.86
N LYS A 128 -10.74 8.82 23.42
CA LYS A 128 -12.02 9.51 23.54
C LYS A 128 -12.42 9.73 24.99
N ARG A 129 -12.20 8.71 25.82
CA ARG A 129 -12.50 8.81 27.27
C ARG A 129 -11.64 9.87 27.92
N GLU A 130 -10.36 9.89 27.58
CA GLU A 130 -9.42 10.88 28.12
C GLU A 130 -9.82 12.30 27.73
N ALA A 131 -10.15 12.50 26.47
CA ALA A 131 -10.60 13.79 25.97
C ALA A 131 -11.87 14.25 26.69
N LYS A 132 -12.78 13.33 26.98
CA LYS A 132 -14.01 13.63 27.67
C LYS A 132 -13.78 14.04 29.13
N LYS A 133 -12.82 13.42 29.79
CA LYS A 133 -12.46 13.78 31.17
C LYS A 133 -11.84 15.16 31.27
N LEU A 134 -11.13 15.58 30.25
CA LEU A 134 -10.47 16.88 30.23
C LEU A 134 -11.39 18.03 29.81
N ALA A 135 -12.54 17.71 29.27
CA ALA A 135 -13.49 18.71 28.79
C ALA A 135 -14.27 19.37 29.94
#